data_8948488996a86e6a7c983bcad6234ee9
#
_entry.id   8948488996a86e6a7c983bcad6234ee9
#
_cell.length_a   1.000
_cell.length_b   1.000
_cell.length_c   1.000
_cell.angle_alpha   90.00
_cell.angle_beta   90.00
_cell.angle_gamma   90.00
#
_symmetry.space_group_name_H-M   'P 1'
#
loop_
_entity.id
_entity.type
_entity.pdbx_description
1 polymer ?
#
loop_
_entity_poly.entity_id
_entity_poly.type
_entity_poly.pdbx_seq_one_letter_code
_entity_poly.pdbx_strand_id
1 'polypeptide(L)'
;MELFKNKKLLLFILIVIVGVLPSCSGIKIPNVNRNIEEYTKSESMIFVSQLKNEYEETFGSDIWKLTSGDGKTKYESYVVSNVKKYLEVVKTLNLYFSTEIENSSKVITSSVNSQIMKVAREYIDSLSDGDKKYINCTLEDVLKMYTEYYKACYVIEYALRNEDNEISVSESKVIRVDQIVMSDKEKATKVREDLNQRGANFAYFARQYSESDVVSLKIERGDELSGMFPEAFLLDNGELSDVIEFNNKYYIFRCTDAYDQYETERRKEYIKKAIRSKAFTDFYSEYASQNVIVFKNPYWQEITLSNHPETKTTNFFEIFNKYFGEELKLQ
;
A
#
# COMPACT_ATOMS: atom_id res chain seq x y z
N MET A 1 6.15 15.57 4.88
CA MET A 1 5.32 14.60 4.14
C MET A 1 6.15 13.89 3.06
N GLU A 2 7.39 13.49 3.42
CA GLU A 2 8.35 12.75 2.56
C GLU A 2 8.65 11.33 3.07
N LEU A 3 7.92 10.84 4.06
CA LEU A 3 8.22 9.59 4.79
C LEU A 3 7.78 8.31 4.08
N PHE A 4 7.22 8.38 2.87
CA PHE A 4 6.71 7.22 2.13
C PHE A 4 7.47 6.86 0.85
N LYS A 5 8.67 7.42 0.66
CA LYS A 5 9.52 7.02 -0.48
C LYS A 5 10.27 5.72 -0.16
N ASN A 6 9.90 4.67 -0.84
CA ASN A 6 10.70 3.52 -1.30
C ASN A 6 11.04 2.33 -0.38
N LYS A 7 10.49 2.13 0.84
CA LYS A 7 10.89 0.96 1.64
C LYS A 7 9.77 0.02 2.14
N LYS A 8 8.49 0.26 1.77
CA LYS A 8 7.36 -0.40 2.45
C LYS A 8 6.33 -1.07 1.53
N LEU A 9 6.64 -1.33 0.25
CA LEU A 9 5.61 -1.79 -0.68
C LEU A 9 5.08 -3.18 -0.31
N LEU A 10 5.96 -4.11 0.04
CA LEU A 10 5.54 -5.47 0.42
C LEU A 10 4.87 -5.50 1.79
N LEU A 11 5.38 -4.74 2.74
CA LEU A 11 4.72 -4.55 4.04
C LEU A 11 3.37 -3.86 3.86
N PHE A 12 3.27 -2.89 2.95
CA PHE A 12 2.02 -2.17 2.66
C PHE A 12 0.99 -3.06 1.93
N ILE A 13 1.40 -3.88 0.97
CA ILE A 13 0.53 -4.87 0.30
C ILE A 13 0.02 -5.88 1.34
N LEU A 14 0.86 -6.39 2.21
CA LEU A 14 0.47 -7.34 3.25
C LEU A 14 -0.37 -6.70 4.37
N ILE A 15 -0.11 -5.43 4.75
CA ILE A 15 -0.94 -4.68 5.70
C ILE A 15 -2.32 -4.34 5.09
N VAL A 16 -2.38 -3.97 3.82
CA VAL A 16 -3.64 -3.72 3.10
C VAL A 16 -4.48 -5.00 3.02
N ILE A 17 -3.85 -6.16 2.77
CA ILE A 17 -4.55 -7.44 2.75
C ILE A 17 -5.14 -7.78 4.13
N VAL A 18 -4.40 -7.56 5.20
CA VAL A 18 -4.91 -7.78 6.57
C VAL A 18 -6.08 -6.83 6.89
N GLY A 19 -6.10 -5.62 6.29
CA GLY A 19 -7.19 -4.65 6.46
C GLY A 19 -8.40 -4.87 5.53
N VAL A 20 -8.20 -5.56 4.40
CA VAL A 20 -9.22 -5.76 3.36
C VAL A 20 -9.79 -7.19 3.35
N LEU A 21 -9.18 -8.15 4.09
CA LEU A 21 -9.82 -9.44 4.26
C LEU A 21 -11.21 -9.18 4.88
N PRO A 22 -12.31 -9.37 4.12
CA PRO A 22 -13.63 -9.22 4.69
C PRO A 22 -13.67 -10.12 5.91
N SER A 23 -14.13 -9.59 7.02
CA SER A 23 -14.60 -10.40 8.13
C SER A 23 -15.63 -11.35 7.54
N CYS A 24 -15.20 -12.54 7.15
CA CYS A 24 -16.06 -13.58 6.58
C CYS A 24 -16.99 -14.11 7.67
N SER A 25 -17.88 -13.25 8.15
CA SER A 25 -19.04 -13.65 8.92
C SER A 25 -20.06 -14.23 7.95
N GLY A 26 -19.96 -15.53 7.66
CA GLY A 26 -20.98 -16.23 6.88
C GLY A 26 -20.50 -17.30 5.89
N ILE A 27 -19.23 -17.37 5.55
CA ILE A 27 -18.71 -18.48 4.73
C ILE A 27 -18.47 -19.66 5.69
N LYS A 28 -19.18 -20.77 5.49
CA LYS A 28 -18.85 -22.06 6.11
C LYS A 28 -17.49 -22.48 5.55
N ILE A 29 -16.42 -22.16 6.28
CA ILE A 29 -15.06 -22.56 5.95
C ILE A 29 -15.04 -24.09 6.02
N PRO A 30 -14.67 -24.79 4.95
CA PRO A 30 -14.43 -26.23 5.04
C PRO A 30 -13.36 -26.46 6.10
N ASN A 31 -13.60 -27.39 7.00
CA ASN A 31 -12.70 -27.68 8.13
C ASN A 31 -11.46 -28.43 7.62
N VAL A 32 -10.63 -27.77 6.81
CA VAL A 32 -9.33 -28.31 6.40
C VAL A 32 -8.28 -27.79 7.37
N ASN A 33 -8.35 -28.29 8.60
CA ASN A 33 -7.31 -28.09 9.58
C ASN A 33 -6.11 -28.95 9.15
N ARG A 34 -5.27 -28.44 8.23
CA ARG A 34 -3.97 -29.06 8.00
C ARG A 34 -3.15 -28.85 9.25
N ASN A 35 -2.55 -29.91 9.80
CA ASN A 35 -1.57 -29.85 10.90
C ASN A 35 -0.32 -29.10 10.39
N ILE A 36 -0.38 -27.78 10.42
CA ILE A 36 0.74 -26.91 10.05
C ILE A 36 1.37 -26.45 11.34
N GLU A 37 2.66 -26.65 11.43
CA GLU A 37 3.45 -26.16 12.56
C GLU A 37 3.38 -24.63 12.62
N GLU A 38 2.85 -24.11 13.73
CA GLU A 38 2.82 -22.67 14.00
C GLU A 38 4.25 -22.17 14.30
N TYR A 39 4.43 -20.86 14.15
CA TYR A 39 5.68 -20.24 14.62
C TYR A 39 5.81 -20.33 16.14
N THR A 40 7.05 -20.45 16.61
CA THR A 40 7.37 -20.30 18.03
C THR A 40 7.18 -18.84 18.47
N LYS A 41 7.16 -18.60 19.78
CA LYS A 41 7.12 -17.23 20.32
C LYS A 41 8.35 -16.43 19.84
N SER A 42 9.55 -17.01 19.90
CA SER A 42 10.81 -16.35 19.48
C SER A 42 10.78 -15.97 18.00
N GLU A 43 10.33 -16.86 17.11
CA GLU A 43 10.15 -16.59 15.69
C GLU A 43 9.18 -15.43 15.45
N SER A 44 8.04 -15.44 16.14
CA SER A 44 7.02 -14.40 16.01
C SER A 44 7.47 -13.05 16.56
N MET A 45 8.26 -13.04 17.63
CA MET A 45 8.77 -11.82 18.25
C MET A 45 9.73 -11.04 17.35
N ILE A 46 10.34 -11.65 16.33
CA ILE A 46 11.11 -10.96 15.31
C ILE A 46 10.23 -9.91 14.59
N PHE A 47 9.04 -10.31 14.16
CA PHE A 47 8.10 -9.41 13.48
C PHE A 47 7.36 -8.50 14.45
N VAL A 48 7.06 -8.97 15.64
CA VAL A 48 6.44 -8.16 16.71
C VAL A 48 7.34 -6.98 17.07
N SER A 49 8.64 -7.24 17.29
CA SER A 49 9.61 -6.20 17.62
C SER A 49 9.78 -5.20 16.48
N GLN A 50 9.88 -5.68 15.24
CA GLN A 50 9.94 -4.85 14.04
C GLN A 50 8.78 -3.86 14.00
N LEU A 51 7.53 -4.35 14.05
CA LEU A 51 6.35 -3.50 13.97
C LEU A 51 6.23 -2.57 15.18
N LYS A 52 6.46 -3.09 16.39
CA LYS A 52 6.46 -2.27 17.61
C LYS A 52 7.34 -1.03 17.44
N ASN A 53 8.58 -1.24 17.06
CA ASN A 53 9.55 -0.15 16.95
C ASN A 53 9.20 0.80 15.81
N GLU A 54 8.71 0.34 14.66
CA GLU A 54 8.21 1.21 13.58
C GLU A 54 7.03 2.08 14.01
N TYR A 55 6.11 1.55 14.81
CA TYR A 55 5.00 2.33 15.37
C TYR A 55 5.51 3.37 16.37
N GLU A 56 6.44 3.00 17.24
CA GLU A 56 7.02 3.93 18.22
C GLU A 56 7.85 5.04 17.56
N GLU A 57 8.61 4.73 16.50
CA GLU A 57 9.32 5.75 15.71
C GLU A 57 8.36 6.75 15.04
N THR A 58 7.18 6.28 14.62
CA THR A 58 6.22 7.10 13.87
C THR A 58 5.32 7.91 14.79
N PHE A 59 4.84 7.31 15.88
CA PHE A 59 3.76 7.85 16.71
C PHE A 59 4.16 8.07 18.18
N GLY A 60 5.35 7.65 18.57
CA GLY A 60 5.80 7.63 19.97
C GLY A 60 5.22 6.46 20.78
N SER A 61 5.84 6.15 21.92
CA SER A 61 5.44 5.03 22.77
C SER A 61 4.06 5.19 23.43
N ASP A 62 3.54 6.40 23.46
CA ASP A 62 2.19 6.67 24.01
C ASP A 62 1.05 6.06 23.17
N ILE A 63 1.34 5.62 21.94
CA ILE A 63 0.37 4.93 21.08
C ILE A 63 -0.22 3.70 21.77
N TRP A 64 0.54 3.02 22.62
CA TRP A 64 0.08 1.82 23.32
C TRP A 64 -0.97 2.09 24.40
N LYS A 65 -1.16 3.36 24.80
CA LYS A 65 -2.21 3.80 25.72
C LYS A 65 -3.57 3.98 25.05
N LEU A 66 -3.58 3.97 23.71
CA LEU A 66 -4.79 4.21 22.92
C LEU A 66 -5.64 2.94 22.80
N THR A 67 -6.91 3.13 22.43
CA THR A 67 -7.80 2.08 21.95
C THR A 67 -7.90 2.11 20.44
N SER A 68 -8.20 0.97 19.83
CA SER A 68 -8.47 0.87 18.39
C SER A 68 -9.78 1.58 18.01
N GLY A 69 -10.07 1.66 16.73
CA GLY A 69 -11.24 2.36 16.20
C GLY A 69 -12.60 1.84 16.69
N ASP A 70 -12.65 0.67 17.33
CA ASP A 70 -13.84 0.12 18.01
C ASP A 70 -14.06 0.71 19.42
N GLY A 71 -13.10 1.51 19.92
CA GLY A 71 -13.12 2.14 21.24
C GLY A 71 -13.03 1.16 22.43
N LYS A 72 -12.78 -0.12 22.19
CA LYS A 72 -12.78 -1.19 23.21
C LYS A 72 -11.46 -1.97 23.26
N THR A 73 -10.92 -2.31 22.10
CA THR A 73 -9.69 -3.10 22.00
C THR A 73 -8.48 -2.19 22.26
N LYS A 74 -7.57 -2.60 23.14
CA LYS A 74 -6.29 -1.91 23.31
C LYS A 74 -5.54 -1.90 21.98
N TYR A 75 -4.95 -0.77 21.63
CA TYR A 75 -4.22 -0.63 20.37
C TYR A 75 -3.04 -1.62 20.26
N GLU A 76 -2.39 -1.88 21.39
CA GLU A 76 -1.37 -2.94 21.51
C GLU A 76 -1.88 -4.31 21.05
N SER A 77 -3.05 -4.75 21.58
CA SER A 77 -3.64 -6.04 21.19
C SER A 77 -4.07 -6.08 19.73
N TYR A 78 -4.53 -4.94 19.20
CA TYR A 78 -4.85 -4.79 17.79
C TYR A 78 -3.61 -5.00 16.91
N VAL A 79 -2.47 -4.38 17.25
CA VAL A 79 -1.21 -4.52 16.49
C VAL A 79 -0.69 -5.95 16.58
N VAL A 80 -0.70 -6.58 17.77
CA VAL A 80 -0.30 -8.00 17.93
C VAL A 80 -1.18 -8.92 17.07
N SER A 81 -2.50 -8.66 17.03
CA SER A 81 -3.41 -9.42 16.17
C SER A 81 -3.08 -9.26 14.68
N ASN A 82 -2.67 -8.07 14.25
CA ASN A 82 -2.26 -7.83 12.87
C ASN A 82 -0.96 -8.56 12.53
N VAL A 83 0.04 -8.59 13.44
CA VAL A 83 1.26 -9.39 13.24
C VAL A 83 0.91 -10.87 13.10
N LYS A 84 0.02 -11.37 13.96
CA LYS A 84 -0.45 -12.76 13.89
C LYS A 84 -1.06 -13.07 12.53
N LYS A 85 -1.99 -12.26 12.05
CA LYS A 85 -2.62 -12.42 10.73
C LYS A 85 -1.58 -12.34 9.60
N TYR A 86 -0.63 -11.41 9.69
CA TYR A 86 0.47 -11.31 8.75
C TYR A 86 1.26 -12.62 8.65
N LEU A 87 1.62 -13.21 9.78
CA LEU A 87 2.36 -14.48 9.82
C LEU A 87 1.49 -15.67 9.36
N GLU A 88 0.18 -15.64 9.57
CA GLU A 88 -0.76 -16.60 8.97
C GLU A 88 -0.76 -16.52 7.44
N VAL A 89 -0.68 -15.31 6.87
CA VAL A 89 -0.52 -15.09 5.42
C VAL A 89 0.83 -15.65 4.94
N VAL A 90 1.93 -15.32 5.61
CA VAL A 90 3.26 -15.85 5.27
C VAL A 90 3.24 -17.39 5.26
N LYS A 91 2.63 -18.00 6.27
CA LYS A 91 2.52 -19.47 6.36
C LYS A 91 1.65 -20.06 5.26
N THR A 92 0.57 -19.39 4.87
CA THR A 92 -0.29 -19.80 3.74
C THR A 92 0.48 -19.76 2.43
N LEU A 93 1.28 -18.70 2.20
CA LEU A 93 2.13 -18.59 1.01
C LEU A 93 3.25 -19.65 1.00
N ASN A 94 3.80 -20.01 2.14
CA ASN A 94 4.75 -21.12 2.25
C ASN A 94 4.10 -22.48 1.94
N LEU A 95 2.86 -22.66 2.33
CA LEU A 95 2.11 -23.84 1.93
C LEU A 95 1.94 -23.88 0.40
N TYR A 96 1.50 -22.77 -0.21
CA TYR A 96 1.42 -22.63 -1.66
C TYR A 96 2.77 -22.95 -2.34
N PHE A 97 3.85 -22.38 -1.84
CA PHE A 97 5.21 -22.62 -2.35
C PHE A 97 5.52 -24.12 -2.41
N SER A 98 5.16 -24.87 -1.38
CA SER A 98 5.51 -26.29 -1.28
C SER A 98 4.56 -27.21 -2.05
N THR A 99 3.29 -26.81 -2.28
CA THR A 99 2.27 -27.65 -2.91
C THR A 99 2.04 -27.31 -4.38
N GLU A 100 2.13 -26.05 -4.76
CA GLU A 100 1.73 -25.57 -6.08
C GLU A 100 2.91 -25.12 -6.96
N ILE A 101 4.05 -24.72 -6.36
CA ILE A 101 5.21 -24.34 -7.17
C ILE A 101 5.94 -25.57 -7.67
N GLU A 102 5.90 -25.78 -8.97
CA GLU A 102 6.63 -26.87 -9.63
C GLU A 102 8.13 -26.77 -9.40
N ASN A 103 8.76 -27.88 -9.00
CA ASN A 103 10.21 -27.89 -8.65
C ASN A 103 10.60 -26.87 -7.56
N SER A 104 9.73 -26.58 -6.60
CA SER A 104 9.98 -25.65 -5.50
C SER A 104 11.32 -25.89 -4.78
N SER A 105 11.77 -27.18 -4.70
CA SER A 105 13.07 -27.53 -4.13
C SER A 105 14.28 -26.97 -4.90
N LYS A 106 14.10 -26.60 -6.19
CA LYS A 106 15.15 -25.98 -7.01
C LYS A 106 15.19 -24.45 -6.89
N VAL A 107 14.16 -23.83 -6.33
CA VAL A 107 14.11 -22.39 -6.09
C VAL A 107 15.08 -21.98 -4.98
N ILE A 108 15.10 -22.77 -3.89
CA ILE A 108 16.02 -22.54 -2.77
C ILE A 108 17.37 -23.19 -3.08
N THR A 109 18.14 -22.54 -3.94
CA THR A 109 19.46 -23.00 -4.35
C THR A 109 20.48 -22.89 -3.21
N SER A 110 21.67 -23.50 -3.39
CA SER A 110 22.79 -23.29 -2.46
C SER A 110 23.23 -21.83 -2.36
N SER A 111 23.11 -21.07 -3.45
CA SER A 111 23.38 -19.63 -3.48
C SER A 111 22.37 -18.86 -2.62
N VAL A 112 21.07 -19.12 -2.81
CA VAL A 112 19.99 -18.50 -2.00
C VAL A 112 20.16 -18.83 -0.52
N ASN A 113 20.42 -20.10 -0.18
CA ASN A 113 20.69 -20.49 1.20
C ASN A 113 21.90 -19.75 1.81
N SER A 114 22.97 -19.59 1.03
CA SER A 114 24.16 -18.85 1.47
C SER A 114 23.86 -17.36 1.69
N GLN A 115 23.04 -16.76 0.86
CA GLN A 115 22.58 -15.37 1.04
C GLN A 115 21.68 -15.23 2.25
N ILE A 116 20.69 -16.13 2.44
CA ILE A 116 19.83 -16.14 3.64
C ILE A 116 20.66 -16.22 4.92
N MET A 117 21.70 -17.07 4.92
CA MET A 117 22.63 -17.16 6.07
C MET A 117 23.32 -15.82 6.35
N LYS A 118 23.77 -15.10 5.31
CA LYS A 118 24.39 -13.77 5.48
C LYS A 118 23.40 -12.76 6.05
N VAL A 119 22.17 -12.73 5.50
CA VAL A 119 21.08 -11.86 5.97
C VAL A 119 20.75 -12.13 7.43
N ALA A 120 20.64 -13.42 7.82
CA ALA A 120 20.33 -13.80 9.19
C ALA A 120 21.44 -13.39 10.18
N ARG A 121 22.71 -13.56 9.80
CA ARG A 121 23.85 -13.10 10.62
C ARG A 121 23.86 -11.58 10.75
N GLU A 122 23.71 -10.84 9.64
CA GLU A 122 23.68 -9.38 9.66
C GLU A 122 22.54 -8.86 10.57
N TYR A 123 21.37 -9.52 10.54
CA TYR A 123 20.25 -9.15 11.44
C TYR A 123 20.61 -9.41 12.92
N ILE A 124 21.11 -10.61 13.27
CA ILE A 124 21.50 -10.95 14.65
C ILE A 124 22.58 -9.98 15.17
N ASP A 125 23.57 -9.67 14.33
CA ASP A 125 24.67 -8.77 14.69
C ASP A 125 24.20 -7.33 14.89
N SER A 126 23.10 -6.93 14.20
CA SER A 126 22.51 -5.59 14.32
C SER A 126 21.65 -5.41 15.58
N LEU A 127 21.24 -6.49 16.25
CA LEU A 127 20.38 -6.41 17.44
C LEU A 127 21.14 -5.84 18.64
N SER A 128 20.54 -4.85 19.30
CA SER A 128 20.98 -4.35 20.61
C SER A 128 20.77 -5.42 21.69
N ASP A 129 21.36 -5.23 22.86
CA ASP A 129 21.12 -6.12 24.01
C ASP A 129 19.64 -6.09 24.45
N GLY A 130 18.97 -4.94 24.32
CA GLY A 130 17.54 -4.80 24.58
C GLY A 130 16.72 -5.62 23.58
N ASP A 131 17.02 -5.52 22.29
CA ASP A 131 16.36 -6.31 21.25
C ASP A 131 16.56 -7.82 21.48
N LYS A 132 17.79 -8.26 21.73
CA LYS A 132 18.11 -9.66 21.99
C LYS A 132 17.34 -10.21 23.17
N LYS A 133 17.20 -9.44 24.25
CA LYS A 133 16.44 -9.84 25.44
C LYS A 133 14.93 -9.91 25.16
N TYR A 134 14.39 -8.95 24.41
CA TYR A 134 12.96 -8.87 24.14
C TYR A 134 12.51 -9.92 23.11
N ILE A 135 13.25 -10.05 22.01
CA ILE A 135 12.93 -11.00 20.93
C ILE A 135 13.22 -12.43 21.39
N ASN A 136 14.35 -12.63 22.08
CA ASN A 136 14.85 -13.92 22.57
C ASN A 136 14.94 -14.99 21.47
N CYS A 137 15.41 -14.61 20.27
CA CYS A 137 15.56 -15.49 19.12
C CYS A 137 17.00 -16.00 18.98
N THR A 138 17.14 -17.17 18.39
CA THR A 138 18.40 -17.77 17.97
C THR A 138 18.69 -17.44 16.50
N LEU A 139 19.92 -17.72 16.04
CA LEU A 139 20.24 -17.64 14.60
C LEU A 139 19.36 -18.60 13.77
N GLU A 140 19.00 -19.76 14.32
CA GLU A 140 18.14 -20.74 13.64
C GLU A 140 16.72 -20.19 13.46
N ASP A 141 16.14 -19.53 14.48
CA ASP A 141 14.84 -18.86 14.37
C ASP A 141 14.86 -17.80 13.26
N VAL A 142 15.91 -16.98 13.22
CA VAL A 142 16.05 -15.92 12.20
C VAL A 142 16.24 -16.51 10.80
N LEU A 143 17.04 -17.58 10.67
CA LEU A 143 17.22 -18.30 9.40
C LEU A 143 15.89 -18.85 8.87
N LYS A 144 15.10 -19.48 9.75
CA LYS A 144 13.78 -20.00 9.40
C LYS A 144 12.88 -18.87 8.92
N MET A 145 12.81 -17.75 9.68
CA MET A 145 11.96 -16.63 9.32
C MET A 145 12.34 -15.98 7.98
N TYR A 146 13.63 -15.78 7.71
CA TYR A 146 14.06 -15.27 6.40
C TYR A 146 13.83 -16.25 5.27
N THR A 147 13.98 -17.56 5.51
CA THR A 147 13.68 -18.59 4.50
C THR A 147 12.21 -18.59 4.16
N GLU A 148 11.33 -18.54 5.16
CA GLU A 148 9.88 -18.52 4.93
C GLU A 148 9.43 -17.20 4.32
N TYR A 149 10.06 -16.09 4.69
CA TYR A 149 9.80 -14.79 4.08
C TYR A 149 10.22 -14.75 2.60
N TYR A 150 11.41 -15.31 2.27
CA TYR A 150 11.85 -15.43 0.87
C TYR A 150 10.86 -16.24 0.03
N LYS A 151 10.39 -17.39 0.53
CA LYS A 151 9.39 -18.21 -0.17
C LYS A 151 8.09 -17.47 -0.37
N ALA A 152 7.62 -16.73 0.63
CA ALA A 152 6.42 -15.92 0.52
C ALA A 152 6.56 -14.82 -0.54
N CYS A 153 7.69 -14.10 -0.56
CA CYS A 153 8.00 -13.10 -1.59
C CYS A 153 8.07 -13.71 -2.98
N TYR A 154 8.70 -14.89 -3.12
CA TYR A 154 8.75 -15.62 -4.38
C TYR A 154 7.34 -15.95 -4.91
N VAL A 155 6.43 -16.42 -4.03
CA VAL A 155 5.04 -16.72 -4.42
C VAL A 155 4.31 -15.45 -4.86
N ILE A 156 4.53 -14.33 -4.18
CA ILE A 156 3.93 -13.05 -4.56
C ILE A 156 4.39 -12.65 -5.98
N GLU A 157 5.69 -12.70 -6.26
CA GLU A 157 6.21 -12.38 -7.59
C GLU A 157 5.75 -13.39 -8.64
N TYR A 158 5.67 -14.67 -8.30
CA TYR A 158 5.11 -15.69 -9.18
C TYR A 158 3.65 -15.39 -9.56
N ALA A 159 2.82 -15.01 -8.57
CA ALA A 159 1.43 -14.67 -8.80
C ALA A 159 1.26 -13.38 -9.64
N LEU A 160 2.17 -12.41 -9.47
CA LEU A 160 2.09 -11.09 -10.10
C LEU A 160 2.89 -10.98 -11.40
N ARG A 161 3.56 -12.03 -11.85
CA ARG A 161 4.47 -12.00 -13.03
C ARG A 161 3.81 -11.52 -14.33
N ASN A 162 2.49 -11.65 -14.45
CA ASN A 162 1.71 -11.24 -15.62
C ASN A 162 1.05 -9.86 -15.44
N GLU A 163 1.23 -9.22 -14.29
CA GLU A 163 0.59 -7.95 -13.93
C GLU A 163 1.52 -6.73 -14.12
N ASP A 164 2.70 -6.94 -14.71
CA ASP A 164 3.65 -5.86 -15.02
C ASP A 164 3.26 -5.14 -16.33
N ASN A 165 1.97 -4.77 -16.47
CA ASN A 165 1.48 -4.00 -17.60
C ASN A 165 1.96 -2.55 -17.50
N GLU A 166 2.42 -2.01 -18.61
CA GLU A 166 2.75 -0.60 -18.71
C GLU A 166 1.46 0.24 -18.65
N ILE A 167 1.37 1.13 -17.69
CA ILE A 167 0.26 2.07 -17.60
C ILE A 167 0.49 3.20 -18.61
N SER A 168 -0.42 3.34 -19.56
CA SER A 168 -0.32 4.37 -20.58
C SER A 168 -0.48 5.78 -20.01
N VAL A 169 0.06 6.76 -20.71
CA VAL A 169 -0.16 8.17 -20.40
C VAL A 169 -1.66 8.50 -20.44
N SER A 170 -2.40 7.91 -21.39
CA SER A 170 -3.83 8.15 -21.54
C SER A 170 -4.64 7.67 -20.33
N GLU A 171 -4.19 6.63 -19.60
CA GLU A 171 -4.85 6.12 -18.40
C GLU A 171 -4.48 6.89 -17.13
N SER A 172 -3.31 7.48 -17.11
CA SER A 172 -2.73 8.14 -15.93
C SER A 172 -2.69 9.66 -16.02
N LYS A 173 -3.02 10.24 -17.18
CA LYS A 173 -2.90 11.68 -17.44
C LYS A 173 -3.58 12.51 -16.36
N VAL A 174 -2.83 13.48 -15.84
CA VAL A 174 -3.30 14.52 -14.93
C VAL A 174 -3.14 15.86 -15.58
N ILE A 175 -4.17 16.69 -15.48
CA ILE A 175 -4.19 18.06 -15.99
C ILE A 175 -4.47 19.04 -14.85
N ARG A 176 -4.11 20.30 -15.06
CA ARG A 176 -4.52 21.41 -14.21
C ARG A 176 -5.35 22.42 -14.99
N VAL A 177 -6.45 22.82 -14.41
CA VAL A 177 -7.35 23.81 -15.00
C VAL A 177 -7.75 24.85 -13.97
N ASP A 178 -7.99 26.07 -14.41
CA ASP A 178 -8.78 27.04 -13.67
C ASP A 178 -10.24 26.96 -14.16
N GLN A 179 -11.21 27.25 -13.28
CA GLN A 179 -12.62 27.19 -13.60
C GLN A 179 -13.35 28.49 -13.25
N ILE A 180 -14.41 28.76 -14.02
CA ILE A 180 -15.48 29.72 -13.68
C ILE A 180 -16.76 28.91 -13.66
N VAL A 181 -17.56 29.03 -12.59
CA VAL A 181 -18.81 28.28 -12.40
C VAL A 181 -19.95 29.29 -12.23
N MET A 182 -21.00 29.13 -13.00
CA MET A 182 -22.14 30.07 -13.01
C MET A 182 -23.46 29.28 -13.10
N SER A 183 -24.53 29.86 -12.55
CA SER A 183 -25.89 29.30 -12.67
C SER A 183 -26.67 29.83 -13.89
N ASP A 184 -26.18 30.90 -14.50
CA ASP A 184 -26.84 31.59 -15.61
C ASP A 184 -26.10 31.33 -16.93
N LYS A 185 -26.79 30.69 -17.89
CA LYS A 185 -26.22 30.31 -19.19
C LYS A 185 -25.83 31.52 -20.04
N GLU A 186 -26.69 32.53 -20.09
CA GLU A 186 -26.46 33.73 -20.93
C GLU A 186 -25.23 34.49 -20.44
N LYS A 187 -25.11 34.64 -19.11
CA LYS A 187 -23.92 35.24 -18.49
C LYS A 187 -22.66 34.41 -18.72
N ALA A 188 -22.75 33.09 -18.62
CA ALA A 188 -21.62 32.20 -18.87
C ALA A 188 -21.13 32.33 -20.34
N THR A 189 -22.06 32.34 -21.29
CA THR A 189 -21.74 32.54 -22.70
C THR A 189 -21.07 33.90 -22.94
N LYS A 190 -21.60 34.97 -22.36
CA LYS A 190 -21.01 36.30 -22.48
C LYS A 190 -19.60 36.36 -21.84
N VAL A 191 -19.43 35.80 -20.64
CA VAL A 191 -18.10 35.71 -19.99
C VAL A 191 -17.12 34.92 -20.86
N ARG A 192 -17.57 33.85 -21.50
CA ARG A 192 -16.71 33.04 -22.40
C ARG A 192 -16.29 33.86 -23.66
N GLU A 193 -17.21 34.67 -24.22
CA GLU A 193 -16.90 35.57 -25.33
C GLU A 193 -15.90 36.67 -24.92
N ASP A 194 -16.13 37.29 -23.76
CA ASP A 194 -15.27 38.35 -23.24
C ASP A 194 -13.86 37.84 -22.93
N LEU A 195 -13.72 36.57 -22.49
CA LEU A 195 -12.44 35.91 -22.26
C LEU A 195 -11.61 35.71 -23.55
N ASN A 196 -12.23 35.72 -24.72
CA ASN A 196 -11.52 35.65 -26.02
C ASN A 196 -10.90 37.01 -26.43
N GLN A 197 -11.23 38.10 -25.78
CA GLN A 197 -10.68 39.41 -26.12
C GLN A 197 -9.23 39.54 -25.73
N ARG A 198 -8.46 40.29 -26.52
CA ARG A 198 -7.06 40.54 -26.27
C ARG A 198 -6.83 41.22 -24.90
N GLY A 199 -6.07 40.57 -24.05
CA GLY A 199 -5.72 41.05 -22.70
C GLY A 199 -6.73 40.65 -21.61
N ALA A 200 -7.72 39.81 -21.93
CA ALA A 200 -8.60 39.26 -20.91
C ALA A 200 -7.84 38.47 -19.85
N ASN A 201 -8.20 38.65 -18.58
CA ASN A 201 -7.56 38.00 -17.45
C ASN A 201 -8.53 37.02 -16.80
N PHE A 202 -8.32 35.72 -16.97
CA PHE A 202 -9.17 34.66 -16.44
C PHE A 202 -9.39 34.79 -14.93
N ALA A 203 -8.34 35.06 -14.16
CA ALA A 203 -8.44 35.18 -12.70
C ALA A 203 -9.31 36.39 -12.27
N TYR A 204 -9.32 37.46 -13.06
CA TYR A 204 -10.24 38.58 -12.84
C TYR A 204 -11.70 38.17 -13.05
N PHE A 205 -11.98 37.51 -14.17
CA PHE A 205 -13.36 37.02 -14.46
C PHE A 205 -13.79 35.96 -13.43
N ALA A 206 -12.90 35.03 -13.02
CA ALA A 206 -13.22 34.06 -11.99
C ALA A 206 -13.64 34.74 -10.67
N ARG A 207 -12.89 35.73 -10.21
CA ARG A 207 -13.25 36.48 -8.98
C ARG A 207 -14.56 37.26 -9.11
N GLN A 208 -14.84 37.78 -10.30
CA GLN A 208 -15.99 38.65 -10.54
C GLN A 208 -17.28 37.86 -10.74
N TYR A 209 -17.23 36.70 -11.35
CA TYR A 209 -18.41 36.00 -11.86
C TYR A 209 -18.55 34.54 -11.37
N SER A 210 -17.50 33.91 -10.88
CA SER A 210 -17.59 32.51 -10.40
C SER A 210 -18.38 32.44 -9.10
N GLU A 211 -19.29 31.48 -9.04
CA GLU A 211 -20.04 31.10 -7.84
C GLU A 211 -19.29 30.05 -7.00
N SER A 212 -18.14 29.59 -7.48
CA SER A 212 -17.27 28.64 -6.77
C SER A 212 -16.09 29.37 -6.15
N ASP A 213 -15.81 29.08 -4.87
CA ASP A 213 -14.60 29.53 -4.20
C ASP A 213 -13.34 28.81 -4.69
N VAL A 214 -13.51 27.63 -5.33
CA VAL A 214 -12.41 26.85 -5.90
C VAL A 214 -12.20 27.28 -7.34
N VAL A 215 -11.10 27.97 -7.60
CA VAL A 215 -10.75 28.42 -8.95
C VAL A 215 -9.86 27.41 -9.67
N SER A 216 -8.87 26.84 -9.00
CA SER A 216 -7.92 25.91 -9.62
C SER A 216 -8.20 24.46 -9.22
N LEU A 217 -8.23 23.57 -10.21
CA LEU A 217 -8.50 22.14 -10.06
C LEU A 217 -7.37 21.31 -10.65
N LYS A 218 -7.12 20.18 -10.03
CA LYS A 218 -6.40 19.06 -10.60
C LYS A 218 -7.43 18.01 -11.02
N ILE A 219 -7.37 17.56 -12.26
CA ILE A 219 -8.26 16.52 -12.79
C ILE A 219 -7.40 15.33 -13.20
N GLU A 220 -7.72 14.16 -12.66
CA GLU A 220 -7.01 12.91 -12.93
C GLU A 220 -7.85 12.05 -13.87
N ARG A 221 -7.26 11.47 -14.90
CA ARG A 221 -7.98 10.57 -15.81
C ARG A 221 -8.58 9.39 -15.02
N GLY A 222 -9.87 9.17 -15.17
CA GLY A 222 -10.61 8.10 -14.49
C GLY A 222 -11.14 8.44 -13.09
N ASP A 223 -10.95 9.68 -12.61
CA ASP A 223 -11.66 10.19 -11.43
C ASP A 223 -13.07 10.71 -11.79
N GLU A 224 -13.84 11.10 -10.79
CA GLU A 224 -15.19 11.61 -10.95
C GLU A 224 -15.20 12.89 -11.82
N LEU A 225 -14.26 13.80 -11.61
CA LEU A 225 -14.16 15.06 -12.37
C LEU A 225 -13.85 14.79 -13.85
N SER A 226 -13.02 13.79 -14.15
CA SER A 226 -12.74 13.43 -15.54
C SER A 226 -13.95 12.82 -16.26
N GLY A 227 -14.82 12.15 -15.51
CA GLY A 227 -16.08 11.64 -16.03
C GLY A 227 -17.12 12.74 -16.28
N MET A 228 -17.11 13.78 -15.43
CA MET A 228 -17.99 14.96 -15.57
C MET A 228 -17.53 15.91 -16.67
N PHE A 229 -16.22 16.05 -16.87
CA PHE A 229 -15.62 17.04 -17.75
C PHE A 229 -14.57 16.43 -18.69
N PRO A 230 -14.94 15.47 -19.56
CA PRO A 230 -14.00 14.82 -20.47
C PRO A 230 -13.36 15.81 -21.46
N GLU A 231 -14.06 16.91 -21.81
CA GLU A 231 -13.60 17.94 -22.71
C GLU A 231 -12.39 18.70 -22.15
N ALA A 232 -12.24 18.79 -20.84
CA ALA A 232 -11.08 19.43 -20.20
C ALA A 232 -9.74 18.79 -20.59
N PHE A 233 -9.74 17.48 -20.90
CA PHE A 233 -8.54 16.76 -21.35
C PHE A 233 -8.14 17.02 -22.82
N LEU A 234 -8.99 17.71 -23.57
CA LEU A 234 -8.74 18.06 -24.98
C LEU A 234 -8.06 19.42 -25.12
N LEU A 235 -8.01 20.20 -24.05
CA LEU A 235 -7.48 21.56 -24.06
C LEU A 235 -5.96 21.56 -24.03
N ASP A 236 -5.37 22.43 -24.85
CA ASP A 236 -3.94 22.76 -24.79
C ASP A 236 -3.66 23.80 -23.70
N ASN A 237 -2.36 23.97 -23.37
CA ASN A 237 -1.95 24.97 -22.37
C ASN A 237 -2.40 26.38 -22.73
N GLY A 238 -3.15 27.01 -21.85
CA GLY A 238 -3.73 28.33 -22.00
C GLY A 238 -5.08 28.34 -22.72
N GLU A 239 -5.50 27.23 -23.29
CA GLU A 239 -6.78 27.14 -24.03
C GLU A 239 -7.98 27.19 -23.08
N LEU A 240 -9.08 27.74 -23.62
CA LEU A 240 -10.38 27.88 -22.94
C LEU A 240 -11.35 26.83 -23.50
N SER A 241 -12.10 26.17 -22.62
CA SER A 241 -13.22 25.33 -23.03
C SER A 241 -14.36 26.18 -23.59
N ASP A 242 -15.25 25.56 -24.32
CA ASP A 242 -16.61 26.10 -24.45
C ASP A 242 -17.32 26.12 -23.10
N VAL A 243 -18.53 26.68 -23.07
CA VAL A 243 -19.39 26.62 -21.87
C VAL A 243 -19.94 25.20 -21.75
N ILE A 244 -19.52 24.50 -20.66
CA ILE A 244 -19.95 23.13 -20.37
C ILE A 244 -21.10 23.18 -19.36
N GLU A 245 -22.22 22.54 -19.70
CA GLU A 245 -23.37 22.43 -18.80
C GLU A 245 -23.29 21.12 -17.99
N PHE A 246 -23.32 21.24 -16.66
CA PHE A 246 -23.36 20.08 -15.77
C PHE A 246 -24.11 20.41 -14.47
N ASN A 247 -25.08 19.57 -14.09
CA ASN A 247 -25.91 19.72 -12.87
C ASN A 247 -26.52 21.12 -12.70
N ASN A 248 -27.13 21.66 -13.77
CA ASN A 248 -27.74 23.00 -13.82
C ASN A 248 -26.77 24.13 -13.52
N LYS A 249 -25.49 23.92 -13.75
CA LYS A 249 -24.44 24.94 -13.71
C LYS A 249 -23.65 24.94 -15.02
N TYR A 250 -23.00 26.05 -15.27
CA TYR A 250 -22.23 26.31 -16.48
C TYR A 250 -20.77 26.55 -16.10
N TYR A 251 -19.90 25.78 -16.70
CA TYR A 251 -18.46 25.75 -16.42
C TYR A 251 -17.68 26.27 -17.61
N ILE A 252 -16.69 27.09 -17.34
CA ILE A 252 -15.67 27.51 -18.32
C ILE A 252 -14.32 27.15 -17.72
N PHE A 253 -13.55 26.32 -18.41
CA PHE A 253 -12.20 25.93 -18.01
C PHE A 253 -11.15 26.68 -18.79
N ARG A 254 -10.05 27.00 -18.14
CA ARG A 254 -8.79 27.37 -18.76
C ARG A 254 -7.75 26.32 -18.40
N CYS A 255 -7.18 25.64 -19.37
CA CYS A 255 -6.09 24.71 -19.12
C CYS A 255 -4.85 25.49 -18.70
N THR A 256 -4.32 25.21 -17.52
CA THR A 256 -3.08 25.80 -17.00
C THR A 256 -1.89 24.85 -17.16
N ASP A 257 -2.15 23.54 -17.19
CA ASP A 257 -1.17 22.50 -17.49
C ASP A 257 -1.88 21.31 -18.13
N ALA A 258 -1.70 21.12 -19.42
CA ALA A 258 -2.31 20.02 -20.18
C ALA A 258 -1.67 18.66 -19.89
N TYR A 259 -0.53 18.63 -19.20
CA TYR A 259 0.18 17.41 -18.78
C TYR A 259 1.06 17.67 -17.57
N ASP A 260 0.47 17.59 -16.36
CA ASP A 260 1.24 17.64 -15.13
C ASP A 260 2.09 16.36 -15.00
N GLN A 261 3.34 16.46 -15.42
CA GLN A 261 4.27 15.33 -15.49
C GLN A 261 4.44 14.67 -14.12
N TYR A 262 4.65 15.45 -13.07
CA TYR A 262 4.88 14.91 -11.73
C TYR A 262 3.67 14.13 -11.21
N GLU A 263 2.47 14.71 -11.30
CA GLU A 263 1.24 14.06 -10.84
C GLU A 263 0.88 12.86 -11.73
N THR A 264 1.14 12.93 -13.04
CA THR A 264 0.91 11.81 -13.97
C THR A 264 1.79 10.61 -13.63
N GLU A 265 3.10 10.81 -13.38
CA GLU A 265 3.99 9.72 -12.99
C GLU A 265 3.60 9.15 -11.61
N ARG A 266 3.25 10.01 -10.66
CA ARG A 266 2.73 9.58 -9.35
C ARG A 266 1.47 8.74 -9.47
N ARG A 267 0.57 9.11 -10.39
CA ARG A 267 -0.65 8.37 -10.68
C ARG A 267 -0.38 7.03 -11.35
N LYS A 268 0.57 6.95 -12.28
CA LYS A 268 1.00 5.66 -12.87
C LYS A 268 1.40 4.68 -11.77
N GLU A 269 2.27 5.12 -10.85
CA GLU A 269 2.70 4.29 -9.75
C GLU A 269 1.53 3.86 -8.84
N TYR A 270 0.58 4.77 -8.58
CA TYR A 270 -0.62 4.45 -7.81
C TYR A 270 -1.47 3.38 -8.51
N ILE A 271 -1.75 3.55 -9.82
CA ILE A 271 -2.54 2.60 -10.61
C ILE A 271 -1.84 1.23 -10.64
N LYS A 272 -0.53 1.20 -10.90
CA LYS A 272 0.25 -0.03 -10.90
C LYS A 272 0.16 -0.76 -9.56
N LYS A 273 0.31 -0.03 -8.46
CA LYS A 273 0.16 -0.59 -7.12
C LYS A 273 -1.24 -1.14 -6.85
N ALA A 274 -2.28 -0.44 -7.30
CA ALA A 274 -3.67 -0.87 -7.12
C ALA A 274 -3.96 -2.16 -7.90
N ILE A 275 -3.49 -2.26 -9.16
CA ILE A 275 -3.62 -3.46 -9.99
C ILE A 275 -2.91 -4.65 -9.32
N ARG A 276 -1.64 -4.49 -8.94
CA ARG A 276 -0.87 -5.55 -8.27
C ARG A 276 -1.50 -5.96 -6.94
N SER A 277 -1.97 -5.01 -6.15
CA SER A 277 -2.65 -5.29 -4.88
C SER A 277 -3.95 -6.09 -5.10
N LYS A 278 -4.75 -5.71 -6.09
CA LYS A 278 -5.98 -6.43 -6.43
C LYS A 278 -5.67 -7.84 -6.91
N ALA A 279 -4.76 -7.99 -7.86
CA ALA A 279 -4.37 -9.30 -8.41
C ALA A 279 -3.86 -10.23 -7.31
N PHE A 280 -3.03 -9.74 -6.40
CA PHE A 280 -2.56 -10.52 -5.27
C PHE A 280 -3.69 -10.88 -4.30
N THR A 281 -4.61 -9.95 -4.02
CA THR A 281 -5.76 -10.21 -3.14
C THR A 281 -6.66 -11.30 -3.72
N ASP A 282 -6.94 -11.24 -5.02
CA ASP A 282 -7.75 -12.24 -5.72
C ASP A 282 -7.06 -13.62 -5.66
N PHE A 283 -5.78 -13.67 -6.03
CA PHE A 283 -4.97 -14.90 -5.96
C PHE A 283 -4.93 -15.50 -4.54
N TYR A 284 -4.61 -14.69 -3.55
CA TYR A 284 -4.50 -15.14 -2.16
C TYR A 284 -5.85 -15.62 -1.62
N SER A 285 -6.92 -14.88 -1.88
CA SER A 285 -8.26 -15.21 -1.40
C SER A 285 -8.77 -16.53 -1.98
N GLU A 286 -8.51 -16.80 -3.24
CA GLU A 286 -8.86 -18.06 -3.89
C GLU A 286 -8.17 -19.24 -3.19
N TYR A 287 -6.85 -19.18 -3.03
CA TYR A 287 -6.10 -20.26 -2.38
C TYR A 287 -6.44 -20.40 -0.89
N ALA A 288 -6.48 -19.29 -0.16
CA ALA A 288 -6.76 -19.27 1.28
C ALA A 288 -8.17 -19.77 1.61
N SER A 289 -9.16 -19.59 0.69
CA SER A 289 -10.52 -20.11 0.91
C SER A 289 -10.56 -21.62 1.13
N GLN A 290 -9.60 -22.35 0.56
CA GLN A 290 -9.47 -23.81 0.68
C GLN A 290 -8.36 -24.24 1.64
N ASN A 291 -7.49 -23.35 2.06
CA ASN A 291 -6.27 -23.63 2.84
C ASN A 291 -6.14 -22.66 4.01
N VAL A 292 -7.17 -22.55 4.83
CA VAL A 292 -7.17 -21.63 5.97
C VAL A 292 -6.16 -22.07 7.02
N ILE A 293 -5.23 -21.16 7.37
CA ILE A 293 -4.29 -21.31 8.47
C ILE A 293 -4.68 -20.30 9.55
N VAL A 294 -4.92 -20.79 10.77
CA VAL A 294 -5.24 -19.97 11.93
C VAL A 294 -4.35 -20.42 13.08
N PHE A 295 -3.55 -19.52 13.60
CA PHE A 295 -2.72 -19.78 14.77
C PHE A 295 -3.57 -19.79 16.05
N LYS A 296 -3.35 -20.79 16.89
CA LYS A 296 -4.13 -21.02 18.11
C LYS A 296 -3.27 -20.97 19.37
N ASN A 297 -1.95 -20.84 19.23
CA ASN A 297 -1.05 -20.87 20.36
C ASN A 297 -1.35 -19.73 21.34
N PRO A 298 -1.51 -20.01 22.64
CA PRO A 298 -1.90 -19.01 23.63
C PRO A 298 -0.89 -17.90 23.86
N TYR A 299 0.40 -18.08 23.53
CA TYR A 299 1.42 -17.04 23.72
C TYR A 299 1.07 -15.71 23.02
N TRP A 300 0.24 -15.72 21.96
CA TRP A 300 -0.22 -14.50 21.29
C TRP A 300 -0.95 -13.54 22.22
N GLN A 301 -1.60 -14.06 23.28
CA GLN A 301 -2.29 -13.27 24.28
C GLN A 301 -1.35 -12.72 25.37
N GLU A 302 -0.12 -13.26 25.45
CA GLU A 302 0.88 -12.88 26.44
C GLU A 302 1.84 -11.79 25.92
N ILE A 303 1.81 -11.52 24.62
CA ILE A 303 2.71 -10.52 24.00
C ILE A 303 2.27 -9.12 24.41
N THR A 304 3.21 -8.35 24.93
CA THR A 304 3.05 -6.94 25.26
C THR A 304 4.01 -6.10 24.43
N LEU A 305 3.56 -4.91 23.99
CA LEU A 305 4.37 -3.96 23.23
C LEU A 305 4.81 -2.78 24.08
N SER A 306 4.02 -2.45 25.10
CA SER A 306 4.32 -1.38 26.03
C SER A 306 5.45 -1.74 26.99
N ASN A 307 6.09 -0.72 27.56
CA ASN A 307 7.15 -0.84 28.60
C ASN A 307 8.45 -1.56 28.15
N HIS A 308 8.77 -1.50 26.87
CA HIS A 308 10.02 -2.03 26.30
C HIS A 308 10.82 -0.94 25.56
N PRO A 309 11.25 0.15 26.23
CA PRO A 309 11.94 1.27 25.60
C PRO A 309 13.37 0.91 25.15
N GLU A 310 13.88 -0.22 25.60
CA GLU A 310 15.21 -0.73 25.26
C GLU A 310 15.30 -1.33 23.84
N THR A 311 14.15 -1.58 23.17
CA THR A 311 14.12 -2.17 21.83
C THR A 311 14.14 -1.09 20.75
N LYS A 312 14.88 -1.34 19.65
CA LYS A 312 15.09 -0.36 18.58
C LYS A 312 15.10 -0.94 17.17
N THR A 313 15.16 -2.26 17.01
CA THR A 313 15.34 -2.86 15.68
C THR A 313 14.15 -2.64 14.77
N THR A 314 14.42 -2.10 13.56
CA THR A 314 13.43 -1.88 12.47
C THR A 314 14.01 -2.33 11.12
N ASN A 315 15.05 -3.15 11.11
CA ASN A 315 15.87 -3.42 9.94
C ASN A 315 15.68 -4.82 9.33
N PHE A 316 14.74 -5.65 9.82
CA PHE A 316 14.48 -6.98 9.26
C PHE A 316 14.23 -6.92 7.75
N PHE A 317 13.30 -6.09 7.31
CA PHE A 317 12.96 -5.95 5.90
C PHE A 317 14.03 -5.20 5.10
N GLU A 318 14.71 -4.23 5.71
CA GLU A 318 15.78 -3.48 5.05
C GLU A 318 16.96 -4.38 4.71
N ILE A 319 17.41 -5.22 5.66
CA ILE A 319 18.48 -6.17 5.43
C ILE A 319 18.06 -7.17 4.36
N PHE A 320 16.84 -7.71 4.42
CA PHE A 320 16.36 -8.63 3.40
C PHE A 320 16.37 -7.99 1.99
N ASN A 321 15.82 -6.80 1.86
CA ASN A 321 15.74 -6.09 0.58
C ASN A 321 17.12 -5.75 0.00
N LYS A 322 18.12 -5.50 0.84
CA LYS A 322 19.50 -5.27 0.40
C LYS A 322 20.06 -6.47 -0.40
N TYR A 323 19.65 -7.68 -0.09
CA TYR A 323 20.14 -8.91 -0.71
C TYR A 323 19.22 -9.48 -1.79
N PHE A 324 17.91 -9.31 -1.64
CA PHE A 324 16.90 -9.96 -2.48
C PHE A 324 15.93 -9.00 -3.17
N GLY A 325 16.00 -7.69 -2.86
CA GLY A 325 15.02 -6.72 -3.35
C GLY A 325 14.99 -6.61 -4.87
N GLU A 326 16.13 -6.75 -5.53
CA GLU A 326 16.25 -6.70 -7.00
C GLU A 326 15.75 -8.00 -7.65
N GLU A 327 16.20 -9.16 -7.11
CA GLU A 327 15.81 -10.48 -7.60
C GLU A 327 14.29 -10.71 -7.51
N LEU A 328 13.68 -10.33 -6.39
CA LEU A 328 12.25 -10.51 -6.11
C LEU A 328 11.41 -9.27 -6.43
N LYS A 329 11.95 -8.30 -7.16
CA LYS A 329 11.25 -7.04 -7.56
C LYS A 329 10.53 -6.35 -6.40
N LEU A 330 11.16 -6.31 -5.22
CA LEU A 330 10.58 -5.75 -4.00
C LEU A 330 10.75 -4.22 -3.87
N GLN A 331 11.05 -3.54 -4.97
CA GLN A 331 11.30 -2.09 -5.02
C GLN A 331 10.04 -1.27 -5.18
#